data_3ad54a1088afcb0088b9b460b4703c78
#
_entry.id   3ad54a1088afcb0088b9b460b4703c78
#
_cell.length_a   1.000
_cell.length_b   1.000
_cell.length_c   1.000
_cell.angle_alpha   90.00
_cell.angle_beta   90.00
_cell.angle_gamma   90.00
#
_symmetry.space_group_name_H-M   'P 1'
#
loop_
_entity.id
_entity.type
_entity.pdbx_description
1 polymer ?
#
loop_
_entity_poly.entity_id
_entity_poly.type
_entity_poly.pdbx_seq_one_letter_code
_entity_poly.pdbx_strand_id
1 'polypeptide(L)'
;IGVRLVGSEMCIRDSLQAARAWGFKIPDVIRKCQSLQDIFDYIAYWDVERKNLPVATDGIVLKVNSLRQQRNLGFTSKSPRWAIAYKFQAERAETRLNSVSFQVGRTGTVTPVANLEPVLLAGTVVKRASLHNADIIEGLDLHIGDQVYVEKGGEIIPKIVGVNVEARSMLMGDKVRFIRVCPECGTPLVRPEGEAAHYCPNESGCPPQIKGRIEHFVTRKAMNINIGPETVEDLYNAGYVKDSADLYTLTVADLLRLERWAEKSAQNLMSSLEESKQVPFERVLFGLGIRFVGETVAKRLASAFHSIEALEQASLEDLVAVDEIGERIAQSVLSYFSDEKNRTLVNRLKEQGLRMAVSEEQLANRSEKLKGLTIVISGTFSKHSRDEYKAMIEQHGGKNSGSVSGKTDYILAGENMGPAKLEKAAKLGVKIINEDAFLNMLE
;
A
#
# COMPACT_ATOMS: atom_id res chain seq x y z
N ILE A 1 -22.73 -26.93 -20.70
CA ILE A 1 -22.00 -27.59 -21.79
C ILE A 1 -20.53 -27.42 -21.50
N GLY A 2 -19.94 -28.48 -20.96
CA GLY A 2 -18.50 -28.51 -20.74
C GLY A 2 -17.76 -28.74 -22.05
N VAL A 3 -17.21 -27.70 -22.64
CA VAL A 3 -16.19 -27.86 -23.66
C VAL A 3 -14.88 -28.13 -22.92
N ARG A 4 -14.62 -29.39 -22.64
CA ARG A 4 -13.34 -29.88 -22.16
C ARG A 4 -12.38 -29.89 -23.35
N LEU A 5 -11.67 -28.81 -23.57
CA LEU A 5 -10.51 -28.79 -24.48
C LEU A 5 -9.39 -29.59 -23.80
N VAL A 6 -9.40 -30.89 -24.06
CA VAL A 6 -8.29 -31.77 -23.71
C VAL A 6 -7.16 -31.46 -24.68
N GLY A 7 -6.05 -30.89 -24.19
CA GLY A 7 -4.77 -30.82 -24.90
C GLY A 7 -4.21 -29.48 -25.31
N SER A 8 -4.92 -28.34 -25.13
CA SER A 8 -4.31 -27.02 -25.35
C SER A 8 -4.02 -26.31 -24.02
N GLU A 9 -2.77 -25.91 -23.82
CA GLU A 9 -2.45 -25.00 -22.71
C GLU A 9 -3.33 -23.76 -22.82
N MET A 10 -4.19 -23.53 -21.81
CA MET A 10 -4.97 -22.30 -21.75
C MET A 10 -4.03 -21.10 -21.72
N CYS A 11 -4.27 -20.12 -22.56
CA CYS A 11 -3.51 -18.89 -22.62
C CYS A 11 -4.42 -17.68 -22.42
N ILE A 12 -3.85 -16.51 -22.07
CA ILE A 12 -4.64 -15.29 -21.86
C ILE A 12 -5.45 -14.95 -23.10
N ARG A 13 -4.87 -15.08 -24.29
CA ARG A 13 -5.57 -14.75 -25.53
C ARG A 13 -6.83 -15.57 -25.71
N ASP A 14 -6.77 -16.88 -25.45
CA ASP A 14 -7.92 -17.77 -25.56
C ASP A 14 -8.99 -17.42 -24.54
N SER A 15 -8.59 -17.10 -23.30
CA SER A 15 -9.49 -16.65 -22.24
C SER A 15 -10.20 -15.35 -22.60
N LEU A 16 -9.50 -14.38 -23.19
CA LEU A 16 -10.09 -13.11 -23.63
C LEU A 16 -11.03 -13.30 -24.84
N GLN A 17 -10.72 -14.20 -25.76
CA GLN A 17 -11.62 -14.55 -26.86
C GLN A 17 -12.90 -15.23 -26.34
N ALA A 18 -12.79 -16.14 -25.39
CA ALA A 18 -13.94 -16.75 -24.74
C ALA A 18 -14.80 -15.70 -24.01
N ALA A 19 -14.18 -14.79 -23.25
CA ALA A 19 -14.88 -13.72 -22.59
C ALA A 19 -15.63 -12.81 -23.59
N ARG A 20 -15.03 -12.50 -24.74
CA ARG A 20 -15.69 -11.76 -25.82
C ARG A 20 -16.91 -12.52 -26.35
N ALA A 21 -16.78 -13.84 -26.56
CA ALA A 21 -17.89 -14.67 -27.00
C ALA A 21 -19.04 -14.72 -25.97
N TRP A 22 -18.75 -14.51 -24.69
CA TRP A 22 -19.75 -14.39 -23.62
C TRP A 22 -20.35 -12.98 -23.47
N GLY A 23 -19.98 -12.05 -24.35
CA GLY A 23 -20.53 -10.69 -24.36
C GLY A 23 -19.78 -9.66 -23.50
N PHE A 24 -18.62 -10.00 -22.94
CA PHE A 24 -17.79 -9.03 -22.24
C PHE A 24 -17.12 -8.07 -23.24
N LYS A 25 -17.03 -6.80 -22.86
CA LYS A 25 -16.31 -5.77 -23.64
C LYS A 25 -14.81 -5.98 -23.49
N ILE A 26 -14.19 -6.56 -24.50
CA ILE A 26 -12.75 -6.76 -24.59
C ILE A 26 -12.17 -5.74 -25.59
N PRO A 27 -11.14 -4.97 -25.23
CA PRO A 27 -10.49 -4.03 -26.16
C PRO A 27 -9.99 -4.74 -27.43
N ASP A 28 -10.11 -4.10 -28.57
CA ASP A 28 -9.63 -4.65 -29.86
C ASP A 28 -8.12 -4.48 -30.06
N VAL A 29 -7.50 -3.66 -29.22
CA VAL A 29 -6.09 -3.27 -29.27
C VAL A 29 -5.12 -4.29 -28.66
N ILE A 30 -5.52 -5.57 -28.56
CA ILE A 30 -4.71 -6.63 -27.96
C ILE A 30 -3.92 -7.37 -29.05
N ARG A 31 -2.59 -7.46 -28.87
CA ARG A 31 -1.69 -8.18 -29.80
C ARG A 31 -0.88 -9.25 -29.07
N LYS A 32 -0.75 -10.42 -29.68
CA LYS A 32 0.22 -11.44 -29.25
C LYS A 32 1.54 -11.17 -29.97
N CYS A 33 2.60 -10.93 -29.21
CA CYS A 33 3.96 -10.74 -29.71
C CYS A 33 4.76 -12.04 -29.56
N GLN A 34 5.62 -12.34 -30.53
CA GLN A 34 6.47 -13.52 -30.55
C GLN A 34 7.96 -13.20 -30.37
N SER A 35 8.33 -11.92 -30.57
CA SER A 35 9.68 -11.41 -30.43
C SER A 35 9.71 -10.11 -29.64
N LEU A 36 10.91 -9.71 -29.20
CA LEU A 36 11.11 -8.38 -28.60
C LEU A 36 10.84 -7.27 -29.62
N GLN A 37 11.17 -7.49 -30.89
CA GLN A 37 10.90 -6.50 -31.93
C GLN A 37 9.40 -6.28 -32.09
N ASP A 38 8.56 -7.32 -32.06
CA ASP A 38 7.11 -7.17 -32.10
C ASP A 38 6.58 -6.30 -30.94
N ILE A 39 7.20 -6.41 -29.77
CA ILE A 39 6.84 -5.60 -28.60
C ILE A 39 7.24 -4.15 -28.83
N PHE A 40 8.45 -3.88 -29.29
CA PHE A 40 8.90 -2.52 -29.57
C PHE A 40 8.08 -1.85 -30.68
N ASP A 41 7.76 -2.57 -31.73
CA ASP A 41 6.91 -2.07 -32.83
C ASP A 41 5.50 -1.74 -32.31
N TYR A 42 4.95 -2.56 -31.42
CA TYR A 42 3.65 -2.32 -30.80
C TYR A 42 3.68 -1.10 -29.86
N ILE A 43 4.74 -0.92 -29.09
CA ILE A 43 4.95 0.25 -28.24
C ILE A 43 5.04 1.52 -29.09
N ALA A 44 5.89 1.51 -30.13
CA ALA A 44 6.08 2.66 -31.02
C ALA A 44 4.78 3.04 -31.73
N TYR A 45 4.02 2.06 -32.22
CA TYR A 45 2.73 2.29 -32.84
C TYR A 45 1.76 3.00 -31.88
N TRP A 46 1.61 2.48 -30.64
CA TRP A 46 0.65 3.04 -29.69
C TRP A 46 1.12 4.32 -29.00
N ASP A 47 2.40 4.62 -29.01
CA ASP A 47 2.89 5.92 -28.54
C ASP A 47 2.32 7.07 -29.38
N VAL A 48 2.08 6.83 -30.68
CA VAL A 48 1.48 7.78 -31.62
C VAL A 48 -0.05 7.65 -31.65
N GLU A 49 -0.54 6.43 -31.90
CA GLU A 49 -1.96 6.18 -32.21
C GLU A 49 -2.89 6.19 -30.99
N ARG A 50 -2.36 6.13 -29.77
CA ARG A 50 -3.16 6.18 -28.54
C ARG A 50 -4.07 7.41 -28.44
N LYS A 51 -3.71 8.50 -29.11
CA LYS A 51 -4.49 9.75 -29.12
C LYS A 51 -5.84 9.59 -29.85
N ASN A 52 -5.93 8.59 -30.71
CA ASN A 52 -7.13 8.26 -31.49
C ASN A 52 -8.06 7.27 -30.77
N LEU A 53 -7.66 6.78 -29.57
CA LEU A 53 -8.51 5.91 -28.79
C LEU A 53 -9.64 6.69 -28.10
N PRO A 54 -10.81 6.09 -27.90
CA PRO A 54 -11.95 6.72 -27.23
C PRO A 54 -11.72 6.94 -25.71
N VAL A 55 -10.62 6.41 -25.19
CA VAL A 55 -10.21 6.51 -23.78
C VAL A 55 -8.75 6.92 -23.70
N ALA A 56 -8.43 7.78 -22.73
CA ALA A 56 -7.05 8.15 -22.45
C ALA A 56 -6.24 6.94 -21.99
N THR A 57 -5.06 6.76 -22.56
CA THR A 57 -4.17 5.62 -22.27
C THR A 57 -2.77 6.12 -21.95
N ASP A 58 -2.25 5.72 -20.79
CA ASP A 58 -0.96 6.15 -20.25
C ASP A 58 0.17 5.14 -20.48
N GLY A 59 -0.15 3.95 -20.95
CA GLY A 59 0.83 2.90 -21.18
C GLY A 59 0.25 1.60 -21.73
N ILE A 60 1.10 0.61 -21.79
CA ILE A 60 0.81 -0.74 -22.26
C ILE A 60 1.15 -1.74 -21.15
N VAL A 61 0.35 -2.79 -20.99
CA VAL A 61 0.66 -3.88 -20.08
C VAL A 61 1.10 -5.10 -20.89
N LEU A 62 2.34 -5.50 -20.67
CA LEU A 62 2.92 -6.73 -21.25
C LEU A 62 2.65 -7.88 -20.28
N LYS A 63 2.11 -8.98 -20.78
CA LYS A 63 1.77 -10.16 -19.97
C LYS A 63 2.30 -11.41 -20.61
N VAL A 64 2.82 -12.32 -19.81
CA VAL A 64 3.17 -13.67 -20.29
C VAL A 64 1.89 -14.39 -20.70
N ASN A 65 1.81 -14.86 -21.97
CA ASN A 65 0.57 -15.41 -22.52
C ASN A 65 0.20 -16.79 -21.96
N SER A 66 1.17 -17.67 -21.67
CA SER A 66 0.93 -18.99 -21.11
C SER A 66 0.53 -18.94 -19.64
N LEU A 67 -0.64 -19.46 -19.27
CA LEU A 67 -1.12 -19.51 -17.89
C LEU A 67 -0.25 -20.42 -17.01
N ARG A 68 0.36 -21.47 -17.60
CA ARG A 68 1.33 -22.31 -16.91
C ARG A 68 2.57 -21.51 -16.51
N GLN A 69 3.13 -20.72 -17.43
CA GLN A 69 4.29 -19.86 -17.14
C GLN A 69 3.94 -18.79 -16.10
N GLN A 70 2.73 -18.19 -16.15
CA GLN A 70 2.27 -17.24 -15.14
C GLN A 70 2.24 -17.86 -13.75
N ARG A 71 1.70 -19.08 -13.61
CA ARG A 71 1.69 -19.82 -12.34
C ARG A 71 3.11 -20.08 -11.82
N ASN A 72 4.03 -20.45 -12.70
CA ASN A 72 5.44 -20.69 -12.32
C ASN A 72 6.15 -19.41 -11.86
N LEU A 73 5.89 -18.28 -12.52
CA LEU A 73 6.45 -16.97 -12.14
C LEU A 73 5.85 -16.46 -10.83
N GLY A 74 4.56 -16.71 -10.61
CA GLY A 74 3.86 -16.33 -9.39
C GLY A 74 3.69 -14.83 -9.21
N PHE A 75 3.57 -14.41 -7.94
CA PHE A 75 3.30 -13.06 -7.50
C PHE A 75 4.35 -12.57 -6.50
N THR A 76 4.49 -11.27 -6.39
CA THR A 76 5.03 -10.59 -5.20
C THR A 76 3.87 -10.29 -4.25
N SER A 77 4.14 -9.72 -3.08
CA SER A 77 3.08 -9.25 -2.16
C SER A 77 2.13 -8.21 -2.78
N LYS A 78 2.53 -7.54 -3.86
CA LYS A 78 1.78 -6.41 -4.45
C LYS A 78 1.42 -6.58 -5.92
N SER A 79 2.14 -7.42 -6.67
CA SER A 79 2.02 -7.46 -8.12
C SER A 79 2.38 -8.83 -8.70
N PRO A 80 1.83 -9.20 -9.87
CA PRO A 80 2.24 -10.40 -10.58
C PRO A 80 3.66 -10.25 -11.14
N ARG A 81 4.46 -11.33 -11.11
CA ARG A 81 5.79 -11.36 -11.73
C ARG A 81 5.75 -11.60 -13.24
N TRP A 82 4.59 -11.99 -13.76
CA TRP A 82 4.34 -12.29 -15.15
C TRP A 82 3.72 -11.14 -15.95
N ALA A 83 3.59 -9.97 -15.33
CA ALA A 83 3.10 -8.76 -15.98
C ALA A 83 4.00 -7.57 -15.68
N ILE A 84 4.22 -6.72 -16.69
CA ILE A 84 4.97 -5.47 -16.56
C ILE A 84 4.23 -4.36 -17.29
N ALA A 85 4.12 -3.19 -16.66
CA ALA A 85 3.58 -2.00 -17.29
C ALA A 85 4.71 -1.19 -17.95
N TYR A 86 4.55 -0.90 -19.24
CA TYR A 86 5.33 0.10 -19.93
C TYR A 86 4.52 1.40 -19.97
N LYS A 87 5.05 2.46 -19.40
CA LYS A 87 4.43 3.79 -19.40
C LYS A 87 4.98 4.62 -20.54
N PHE A 88 4.10 5.23 -21.32
CA PHE A 88 4.52 6.21 -22.33
C PHE A 88 5.14 7.43 -21.65
N GLN A 89 5.91 8.21 -22.45
CA GLN A 89 6.41 9.47 -21.95
C GLN A 89 5.25 10.37 -21.55
N ALA A 90 5.37 10.95 -20.36
CA ALA A 90 4.36 11.85 -19.83
C ALA A 90 4.23 13.10 -20.71
N GLU A 91 2.99 13.56 -20.88
CA GLU A 91 2.77 14.86 -21.49
C GLU A 91 3.33 15.96 -20.59
N ARG A 92 3.93 16.97 -21.22
CA ARG A 92 4.46 18.17 -20.56
C ARG A 92 3.66 19.38 -20.94
N ALA A 93 3.45 20.27 -20.00
CA ALA A 93 2.96 21.62 -20.22
C ALA A 93 3.91 22.62 -19.57
N GLU A 94 4.02 23.78 -20.17
CA GLU A 94 4.77 24.91 -19.62
C GLU A 94 3.77 25.88 -18.98
N THR A 95 4.09 26.33 -17.76
CA THR A 95 3.24 27.28 -17.03
C THR A 95 4.05 28.07 -16.01
N ARG A 96 3.49 29.19 -15.54
CA ARG A 96 4.13 30.08 -14.59
C ARG A 96 4.01 29.59 -13.15
N LEU A 97 5.11 29.62 -12.39
CA LEU A 97 5.15 29.39 -10.96
C LEU A 97 4.70 30.67 -10.22
N ASN A 98 3.51 30.64 -9.61
CA ASN A 98 2.97 31.79 -8.89
C ASN A 98 3.47 31.86 -7.44
N SER A 99 3.53 30.73 -6.75
CA SER A 99 4.01 30.64 -5.37
C SER A 99 4.33 29.17 -5.01
N VAL A 100 4.98 28.97 -3.87
CA VAL A 100 5.19 27.64 -3.28
C VAL A 100 4.55 27.61 -1.88
N SER A 101 3.70 26.62 -1.65
CA SER A 101 3.13 26.32 -0.34
C SER A 101 3.72 25.02 0.20
N PHE A 102 3.68 24.86 1.51
CA PHE A 102 4.23 23.66 2.18
C PHE A 102 3.09 22.96 2.94
N GLN A 103 2.93 21.68 2.69
CA GLN A 103 1.88 20.86 3.29
C GLN A 103 2.49 19.86 4.26
N VAL A 104 1.87 19.73 5.43
CA VAL A 104 2.28 18.75 6.44
C VAL A 104 1.39 17.51 6.34
N GLY A 105 2.00 16.37 6.09
CA GLY A 105 1.31 15.08 6.04
C GLY A 105 1.14 14.44 7.42
N ARG A 106 0.39 13.36 7.46
CA ARG A 106 0.08 12.55 8.65
C ARG A 106 1.31 12.17 9.49
N THR A 107 2.42 11.88 8.84
CA THR A 107 3.69 11.46 9.48
C THR A 107 4.64 12.64 9.74
N GLY A 108 4.13 13.86 9.69
CA GLY A 108 4.94 15.08 9.84
C GLY A 108 5.75 15.47 8.59
N THR A 109 5.74 14.67 7.53
CA THR A 109 6.46 14.98 6.29
C THR A 109 5.99 16.29 5.71
N VAL A 110 6.92 17.21 5.44
CA VAL A 110 6.63 18.51 4.83
C VAL A 110 6.90 18.44 3.34
N THR A 111 5.85 18.56 2.54
CA THR A 111 5.92 18.47 1.09
C THR A 111 5.71 19.85 0.46
N PRO A 112 6.67 20.35 -0.34
CA PRO A 112 6.50 21.60 -1.08
C PRO A 112 5.59 21.38 -2.29
N VAL A 113 4.68 22.31 -2.52
CA VAL A 113 3.70 22.30 -3.60
C VAL A 113 3.77 23.61 -4.37
N ALA A 114 4.07 23.52 -5.66
CA ALA A 114 4.01 24.65 -6.59
C ALA A 114 2.55 25.02 -6.86
N ASN A 115 2.19 26.29 -6.67
CA ASN A 115 0.94 26.86 -7.12
C ASN A 115 1.20 27.54 -8.47
N LEU A 116 0.48 27.12 -9.49
CA LEU A 116 0.76 27.41 -10.89
C LEU A 116 -0.35 28.28 -11.51
N GLU A 117 0.01 29.01 -12.54
CA GLU A 117 -0.99 29.49 -13.48
C GLU A 117 -1.73 28.29 -14.08
N PRO A 118 -3.07 28.30 -14.14
CA PRO A 118 -3.83 27.15 -14.63
C PRO A 118 -3.43 26.74 -16.05
N VAL A 119 -3.07 25.49 -16.27
CA VAL A 119 -2.67 24.94 -17.56
C VAL A 119 -3.40 23.63 -17.87
N LEU A 120 -3.82 23.46 -19.13
CA LEU A 120 -4.40 22.21 -19.59
C LEU A 120 -3.29 21.17 -19.79
N LEU A 121 -3.41 20.02 -19.13
CA LEU A 121 -2.44 18.92 -19.23
C LEU A 121 -3.17 17.59 -19.10
N ALA A 122 -3.01 16.71 -20.08
CA ALA A 122 -3.65 15.40 -20.13
C ALA A 122 -5.17 15.46 -19.84
N GLY A 123 -5.88 16.40 -20.52
CA GLY A 123 -7.33 16.56 -20.41
C GLY A 123 -7.84 17.15 -19.10
N THR A 124 -6.96 17.62 -18.21
CA THR A 124 -7.33 18.26 -16.94
C THR A 124 -6.63 19.60 -16.74
N VAL A 125 -7.28 20.55 -16.05
CA VAL A 125 -6.67 21.84 -15.69
C VAL A 125 -5.83 21.64 -14.44
N VAL A 126 -4.53 21.77 -14.56
CA VAL A 126 -3.56 21.68 -13.47
C VAL A 126 -3.30 23.06 -12.91
N LYS A 127 -3.46 23.22 -11.59
CA LYS A 127 -3.20 24.45 -10.83
C LYS A 127 -2.13 24.27 -9.77
N ARG A 128 -1.79 23.02 -9.44
CA ARG A 128 -0.84 22.66 -8.39
C ARG A 128 -0.01 21.45 -8.81
N ALA A 129 1.28 21.47 -8.48
CA ALA A 129 2.19 20.36 -8.76
C ALA A 129 3.15 20.11 -7.59
N SER A 130 3.53 18.86 -7.39
CA SER A 130 4.48 18.49 -6.34
C SER A 130 5.90 18.93 -6.71
N LEU A 131 6.63 19.41 -5.72
CA LEU A 131 8.08 19.66 -5.76
C LEU A 131 8.85 18.61 -4.95
N HIS A 132 8.18 17.57 -4.49
CA HIS A 132 8.68 16.43 -3.73
C HIS A 132 9.39 16.82 -2.41
N ASN A 133 10.56 17.49 -2.46
CA ASN A 133 11.39 17.79 -1.30
C ASN A 133 12.31 19.01 -1.57
N ALA A 134 13.15 19.34 -0.59
CA ALA A 134 14.11 20.45 -0.66
C ALA A 134 15.15 20.27 -1.77
N ASP A 135 15.63 19.03 -1.98
CA ASP A 135 16.69 18.74 -2.95
C ASP A 135 16.22 19.02 -4.39
N ILE A 136 14.96 18.77 -4.68
CA ILE A 136 14.36 19.10 -5.99
C ILE A 136 14.24 20.62 -6.17
N ILE A 137 13.84 21.35 -5.12
CA ILE A 137 13.78 22.83 -5.20
C ILE A 137 15.18 23.41 -5.49
N GLU A 138 16.20 22.94 -4.78
CA GLU A 138 17.58 23.38 -4.97
C GLU A 138 18.12 23.00 -6.35
N GLY A 139 17.91 21.74 -6.75
CA GLY A 139 18.39 21.22 -8.04
C GLY A 139 17.76 21.91 -9.25
N LEU A 140 16.52 22.39 -9.12
CA LEU A 140 15.83 23.16 -10.16
C LEU A 140 16.17 24.66 -10.13
N ASP A 141 16.82 25.16 -9.08
CA ASP A 141 17.11 26.60 -8.88
C ASP A 141 15.87 27.48 -9.09
N LEU A 142 14.75 27.10 -8.46
CA LEU A 142 13.43 27.71 -8.66
C LEU A 142 13.37 29.16 -8.15
N HIS A 143 12.75 30.02 -8.94
CA HIS A 143 12.36 31.39 -8.54
C HIS A 143 10.87 31.63 -8.79
N ILE A 144 10.26 32.46 -7.97
CA ILE A 144 8.87 32.87 -8.17
C ILE A 144 8.75 33.60 -9.50
N GLY A 145 7.79 33.22 -10.31
CA GLY A 145 7.58 33.76 -11.65
C GLY A 145 8.25 32.99 -12.78
N ASP A 146 9.06 31.95 -12.46
CA ASP A 146 9.64 31.08 -13.47
C ASP A 146 8.60 30.38 -14.34
N GLN A 147 8.93 30.19 -15.61
CA GLN A 147 8.23 29.25 -16.48
C GLN A 147 8.75 27.85 -16.17
N VAL A 148 7.84 26.96 -15.73
CA VAL A 148 8.17 25.62 -15.28
C VAL A 148 7.51 24.55 -16.14
N TYR A 149 8.18 23.43 -16.33
CA TYR A 149 7.63 22.28 -17.01
C TYR A 149 6.94 21.37 -16.01
N VAL A 150 5.65 21.11 -16.25
CA VAL A 150 4.80 20.23 -15.45
C VAL A 150 4.56 18.95 -16.21
N GLU A 151 4.77 17.81 -15.58
CA GLU A 151 4.40 16.48 -16.09
C GLU A 151 3.25 15.89 -15.27
N LYS A 152 2.34 15.22 -15.99
CA LYS A 152 1.34 14.35 -15.42
C LYS A 152 1.44 13.00 -16.12
N GLY A 153 2.36 12.15 -15.66
CA GLY A 153 2.45 10.77 -16.12
C GLY A 153 1.41 9.89 -15.46
N GLY A 154 1.46 8.57 -15.66
CA GLY A 154 0.54 7.59 -15.05
C GLY A 154 0.37 7.69 -13.52
N GLU A 155 0.99 8.66 -12.91
CA GLU A 155 0.67 9.16 -11.58
C GLU A 155 -0.39 10.26 -11.69
N ILE A 156 -1.38 10.20 -10.85
CA ILE A 156 -2.48 11.18 -10.81
C ILE A 156 -1.97 12.56 -10.39
N ILE A 157 -0.82 12.64 -9.70
CA ILE A 157 -0.25 13.84 -9.09
C ILE A 157 0.69 14.54 -10.08
N PRO A 158 0.40 15.79 -10.51
CA PRO A 158 1.33 16.58 -11.31
C PRO A 158 2.62 16.88 -10.54
N LYS A 159 3.75 16.91 -11.25
CA LYS A 159 5.08 17.24 -10.69
C LYS A 159 5.82 18.22 -11.56
N ILE A 160 6.65 19.07 -10.96
CA ILE A 160 7.59 19.93 -11.66
C ILE A 160 8.81 19.10 -12.04
N VAL A 161 9.22 19.18 -13.32
CA VAL A 161 10.34 18.41 -13.85
C VAL A 161 11.47 19.28 -14.42
N GLY A 162 11.25 20.57 -14.55
CA GLY A 162 12.25 21.51 -15.07
C GLY A 162 11.78 22.95 -15.03
N VAL A 163 12.73 23.83 -15.32
CA VAL A 163 12.53 25.28 -15.47
C VAL A 163 12.97 25.67 -16.88
N ASN A 164 12.21 26.51 -17.54
CA ASN A 164 12.61 27.16 -18.78
C ASN A 164 13.49 28.35 -18.44
N VAL A 165 14.80 28.11 -18.35
CA VAL A 165 15.80 29.14 -17.97
C VAL A 165 15.92 30.24 -19.04
N GLU A 166 15.68 29.91 -20.32
CA GLU A 166 15.73 30.88 -21.41
C GLU A 166 14.59 31.90 -21.33
N ALA A 167 13.42 31.48 -20.81
CA ALA A 167 12.29 32.35 -20.60
C ALA A 167 12.37 33.16 -19.29
N ARG A 168 13.44 32.98 -18.50
CA ARG A 168 13.60 33.68 -17.21
C ARG A 168 13.80 35.16 -17.42
N SER A 169 12.93 35.98 -16.86
CA SER A 169 13.01 37.45 -16.93
C SER A 169 14.15 38.00 -16.09
N MET A 170 14.74 39.13 -16.51
CA MET A 170 15.70 39.89 -15.67
C MET A 170 15.07 40.38 -14.35
N LEU A 171 13.74 40.53 -14.29
CA LEU A 171 12.99 40.85 -13.09
C LEU A 171 12.50 39.57 -12.43
N MET A 172 13.44 38.71 -12.04
CA MET A 172 13.12 37.48 -11.29
C MET A 172 12.52 37.82 -9.93
N GLY A 173 11.53 36.99 -9.52
CA GLY A 173 11.09 36.99 -8.14
C GLY A 173 12.13 36.30 -7.23
N ASP A 174 11.80 36.24 -5.96
CA ASP A 174 12.67 35.63 -4.95
C ASP A 174 12.95 34.15 -5.25
N LYS A 175 14.19 33.72 -4.95
CA LYS A 175 14.56 32.32 -5.00
C LYS A 175 13.74 31.52 -4.00
N VAL A 176 13.13 30.45 -4.46
CA VAL A 176 12.36 29.54 -3.59
C VAL A 176 13.31 28.81 -2.66
N ARG A 177 13.08 28.91 -1.37
CA ARG A 177 13.84 28.20 -0.33
C ARG A 177 12.90 27.32 0.47
N PHE A 178 13.42 26.15 0.87
CA PHE A 178 12.66 25.30 1.77
C PHE A 178 12.56 25.94 3.15
N ILE A 179 11.39 25.79 3.81
CA ILE A 179 11.13 26.38 5.12
C ILE A 179 11.90 25.65 6.23
N ARG A 180 12.18 26.35 7.32
CA ARG A 180 12.90 25.80 8.48
C ARG A 180 11.99 25.43 9.64
N VAL A 181 10.77 25.95 9.65
CA VAL A 181 9.77 25.71 10.69
C VAL A 181 8.48 25.18 10.07
N CYS A 182 7.75 24.39 10.82
CA CYS A 182 6.47 23.85 10.40
C CYS A 182 5.48 25.00 10.12
N PRO A 183 4.80 25.04 8.96
CA PRO A 183 3.88 26.11 8.62
C PRO A 183 2.59 26.08 9.47
N GLU A 184 2.31 24.94 10.12
CA GLU A 184 1.08 24.73 10.89
C GLU A 184 1.25 24.95 12.40
N CYS A 185 2.39 24.57 12.96
CA CYS A 185 2.60 24.65 14.42
C CYS A 185 3.88 25.39 14.84
N GLY A 186 4.66 25.94 13.89
CA GLY A 186 5.86 26.72 14.18
C GLY A 186 7.07 25.92 14.68
N THR A 187 6.95 24.61 14.89
CA THR A 187 8.03 23.76 15.40
C THR A 187 9.17 23.67 14.38
N PRO A 188 10.46 23.78 14.80
CA PRO A 188 11.59 23.54 13.89
C PRO A 188 11.52 22.18 13.21
N LEU A 189 11.74 22.18 11.88
CA LEU A 189 11.76 20.96 11.10
C LEU A 189 13.06 20.18 11.28
N VAL A 190 12.97 18.87 11.22
CA VAL A 190 14.12 17.97 11.28
C VAL A 190 14.26 17.21 9.95
N ARG A 191 15.48 16.96 9.54
CA ARG A 191 15.80 16.10 8.39
C ARG A 191 16.71 14.98 8.89
N PRO A 192 16.21 13.73 9.02
CA PRO A 192 17.04 12.60 9.40
C PRO A 192 18.16 12.37 8.37
N GLU A 193 19.29 11.90 8.85
CA GLU A 193 20.43 11.57 7.98
C GLU A 193 20.04 10.50 6.95
N GLY A 194 20.41 10.71 5.71
CA GLY A 194 20.06 9.80 4.59
C GLY A 194 18.63 9.90 4.09
N GLU A 195 17.78 10.78 4.65
CA GLU A 195 16.42 11.03 4.14
C GLU A 195 16.34 12.35 3.35
N ALA A 196 15.59 12.33 2.25
CA ALA A 196 15.35 13.52 1.43
C ALA A 196 14.24 14.43 2.01
N ALA A 197 13.39 13.89 2.88
CA ALA A 197 12.23 14.59 3.43
C ALA A 197 12.58 15.32 4.72
N HIS A 198 11.91 16.47 4.93
CA HIS A 198 11.88 17.17 6.21
C HIS A 198 10.59 16.83 6.96
N TYR A 199 10.68 16.79 8.29
CA TYR A 199 9.57 16.38 9.14
C TYR A 199 9.33 17.41 10.24
N CYS A 200 8.06 17.60 10.58
CA CYS A 200 7.65 18.25 11.82
C CYS A 200 7.66 17.20 12.94
N PRO A 201 8.53 17.32 13.97
CA PRO A 201 8.60 16.33 15.06
C PRO A 201 7.48 16.46 16.09
N ASN A 202 6.62 17.48 15.98
CA ASN A 202 5.53 17.73 16.94
C ASN A 202 4.29 16.86 16.62
N GLU A 203 4.41 15.56 16.83
CA GLU A 203 3.36 14.60 16.48
C GLU A 203 2.03 14.83 17.21
N SER A 204 2.09 15.23 18.48
CA SER A 204 0.93 15.38 19.34
C SER A 204 0.33 16.79 19.37
N GLY A 205 1.02 17.78 18.78
CA GLY A 205 0.59 19.18 18.80
C GLY A 205 0.40 19.80 17.40
N CYS A 206 0.74 19.08 16.34
CA CYS A 206 0.61 19.58 14.97
C CYS A 206 -0.75 19.16 14.39
N PRO A 207 -1.67 20.11 14.10
CA PRO A 207 -3.05 19.80 13.69
C PRO A 207 -3.16 18.85 12.51
N PRO A 208 -2.42 19.01 11.38
CA PRO A 208 -2.48 18.07 10.26
C PRO A 208 -2.03 16.64 10.64
N GLN A 209 -1.07 16.50 11.55
CA GLN A 209 -0.62 15.17 12.00
C GLN A 209 -1.68 14.49 12.86
N ILE A 210 -2.33 15.24 13.74
CA ILE A 210 -3.43 14.73 14.58
C ILE A 210 -4.60 14.32 13.70
N LYS A 211 -5.11 15.23 12.88
CA LYS A 211 -6.23 14.94 11.96
C LYS A 211 -5.91 13.75 11.04
N GLY A 212 -4.75 13.76 10.41
CA GLY A 212 -4.34 12.70 9.48
C GLY A 212 -4.16 11.32 10.15
N ARG A 213 -3.80 11.25 11.44
CA ARG A 213 -3.79 9.97 12.18
C ARG A 213 -5.20 9.48 12.46
N ILE A 214 -6.13 10.36 12.83
CA ILE A 214 -7.54 10.01 13.01
C ILE A 214 -8.15 9.57 11.68
N GLU A 215 -7.90 10.30 10.58
CA GLU A 215 -8.33 9.93 9.23
C GLU A 215 -7.81 8.54 8.83
N HIS A 216 -6.54 8.23 9.12
CA HIS A 216 -5.99 6.90 8.86
C HIS A 216 -6.68 5.82 9.70
N PHE A 217 -6.90 6.09 10.98
CA PHE A 217 -7.53 5.15 11.90
C PHE A 217 -8.95 4.78 11.46
N VAL A 218 -9.74 5.74 10.97
CA VAL A 218 -11.12 5.49 10.54
C VAL A 218 -11.24 4.83 9.17
N THR A 219 -10.14 4.72 8.39
CA THR A 219 -10.19 4.16 7.05
C THR A 219 -10.80 2.76 7.01
N ARG A 220 -11.36 2.39 5.82
CA ARG A 220 -11.91 1.06 5.57
C ARG A 220 -10.91 -0.07 5.84
N LYS A 221 -9.62 0.16 5.63
CA LYS A 221 -8.54 -0.83 5.86
C LYS A 221 -8.16 -0.97 7.33
N ALA A 222 -8.36 0.09 8.12
CA ALA A 222 -8.16 0.09 9.57
C ALA A 222 -9.48 -0.24 10.29
N MET A 223 -10.07 0.71 10.97
CA MET A 223 -11.25 0.47 11.82
C MET A 223 -12.58 0.49 11.07
N ASN A 224 -12.60 0.92 9.79
CA ASN A 224 -13.80 0.99 8.96
C ASN A 224 -14.94 1.84 9.58
N ILE A 225 -14.58 2.95 10.20
CA ILE A 225 -15.55 3.89 10.76
C ILE A 225 -16.02 4.82 9.64
N ASN A 226 -17.33 4.99 9.51
CA ASN A 226 -17.94 5.69 8.39
C ASN A 226 -17.95 7.22 8.58
N ILE A 227 -16.76 7.83 8.62
CA ILE A 227 -16.58 9.28 8.58
C ILE A 227 -15.50 9.66 7.58
N GLY A 228 -15.66 10.85 6.99
CA GLY A 228 -14.68 11.42 6.05
C GLY A 228 -13.76 12.44 6.69
N PRO A 229 -12.76 12.96 5.93
CA PRO A 229 -11.83 13.98 6.39
C PRO A 229 -12.53 15.27 6.89
N GLU A 230 -13.61 15.70 6.23
CA GLU A 230 -14.38 16.88 6.65
C GLU A 230 -14.97 16.71 8.06
N THR A 231 -15.54 15.53 8.34
CA THR A 231 -16.07 15.22 9.68
C THR A 231 -14.97 15.17 10.74
N VAL A 232 -13.81 14.60 10.41
CA VAL A 232 -12.65 14.60 11.33
C VAL A 232 -12.22 16.03 11.63
N GLU A 233 -12.21 16.90 10.63
CA GLU A 233 -11.87 18.31 10.77
C GLU A 233 -12.89 19.06 11.68
N ASP A 234 -14.19 18.84 11.46
CA ASP A 234 -15.26 19.44 12.25
C ASP A 234 -15.17 19.00 13.74
N LEU A 235 -14.98 17.71 13.99
CA LEU A 235 -14.82 17.15 15.34
C LEU A 235 -13.56 17.68 16.04
N TYR A 236 -12.46 17.80 15.31
CA TYR A 236 -11.20 18.35 15.84
C TYR A 236 -11.36 19.85 16.18
N ASN A 237 -11.92 20.64 15.27
CA ASN A 237 -12.09 22.08 15.46
C ASN A 237 -13.08 22.40 16.58
N ALA A 238 -14.11 21.57 16.77
CA ALA A 238 -15.04 21.67 17.91
C ALA A 238 -14.42 21.22 19.24
N GLY A 239 -13.21 20.65 19.22
CA GLY A 239 -12.49 20.19 20.42
C GLY A 239 -12.97 18.85 20.97
N TYR A 240 -13.84 18.14 20.26
CA TYR A 240 -14.36 16.84 20.67
C TYR A 240 -13.33 15.71 20.51
N VAL A 241 -12.43 15.82 19.52
CA VAL A 241 -11.49 14.74 19.18
C VAL A 241 -10.07 15.30 19.06
N LYS A 242 -9.14 14.78 19.86
CA LYS A 242 -7.70 15.09 19.84
C LYS A 242 -6.85 13.87 19.45
N ASP A 243 -7.39 12.67 19.61
CA ASP A 243 -6.81 11.43 19.17
C ASP A 243 -7.91 10.42 18.77
N SER A 244 -7.52 9.23 18.32
CA SER A 244 -8.46 8.22 17.87
C SER A 244 -9.29 7.59 18.99
N ALA A 245 -8.84 7.62 20.25
CA ALA A 245 -9.62 7.09 21.38
C ALA A 245 -10.79 7.99 21.73
N ASP A 246 -10.69 9.31 21.50
CA ASP A 246 -11.78 10.26 21.75
C ASP A 246 -13.02 9.96 20.87
N LEU A 247 -12.83 9.34 19.71
CA LEU A 247 -13.95 8.93 18.85
C LEU A 247 -14.97 8.05 19.58
N TYR A 248 -14.48 7.18 20.47
CA TYR A 248 -15.32 6.22 21.22
C TYR A 248 -15.99 6.85 22.46
N THR A 249 -15.66 8.10 22.80
CA THR A 249 -16.29 8.84 23.90
C THR A 249 -17.38 9.80 23.40
N LEU A 250 -17.55 9.93 22.07
CA LEU A 250 -18.56 10.79 21.47
C LEU A 250 -19.97 10.30 21.82
N THR A 251 -20.87 11.25 21.98
CA THR A 251 -22.30 11.00 22.17
C THR A 251 -23.11 11.55 20.98
N VAL A 252 -24.33 11.04 20.80
CA VAL A 252 -25.26 11.61 19.80
C VAL A 252 -25.49 13.10 20.04
N ALA A 253 -25.56 13.52 21.31
CA ALA A 253 -25.77 14.92 21.68
C ALA A 253 -24.59 15.83 21.24
N ASP A 254 -23.35 15.34 21.29
CA ASP A 254 -22.18 16.07 20.83
C ASP A 254 -22.23 16.25 19.30
N LEU A 255 -22.58 15.20 18.57
CA LEU A 255 -22.68 15.23 17.12
C LEU A 255 -23.78 16.19 16.64
N LEU A 256 -24.94 16.20 17.32
CA LEU A 256 -26.06 17.10 16.98
C LEU A 256 -25.78 18.61 17.21
N ARG A 257 -24.70 18.93 17.93
CA ARG A 257 -24.23 20.34 18.07
C ARG A 257 -23.40 20.81 16.88
N LEU A 258 -22.92 19.87 16.04
CA LEU A 258 -22.17 20.22 14.84
C LEU A 258 -23.12 20.59 13.70
N GLU A 259 -22.73 21.56 12.89
CA GLU A 259 -23.46 21.90 11.68
C GLU A 259 -23.58 20.69 10.73
N ARG A 260 -24.70 20.58 10.04
CA ARG A 260 -24.99 19.53 9.05
C ARG A 260 -25.17 18.12 9.61
N TRP A 261 -25.23 17.94 10.94
CA TRP A 261 -25.52 16.64 11.55
C TRP A 261 -27.00 16.51 11.88
N ALA A 262 -27.56 15.34 11.50
CA ALA A 262 -28.91 14.93 11.83
C ALA A 262 -28.88 13.65 12.66
N GLU A 263 -29.96 13.34 13.36
CA GLU A 263 -30.05 12.19 14.25
C GLU A 263 -29.65 10.87 13.57
N LYS A 264 -30.11 10.67 12.31
CA LYS A 264 -29.76 9.47 11.54
C LYS A 264 -28.26 9.35 11.25
N SER A 265 -27.58 10.45 10.91
CA SER A 265 -26.13 10.44 10.66
C SER A 265 -25.35 10.21 11.96
N ALA A 266 -25.80 10.81 13.06
CA ALA A 266 -25.20 10.58 14.37
C ALA A 266 -25.34 9.11 14.82
N GLN A 267 -26.52 8.52 14.71
CA GLN A 267 -26.76 7.12 15.02
C GLN A 267 -25.92 6.18 14.13
N ASN A 268 -25.80 6.47 12.83
CA ASN A 268 -24.96 5.68 11.91
C ASN A 268 -23.50 5.71 12.34
N LEU A 269 -22.97 6.86 12.77
CA LEU A 269 -21.62 6.94 13.30
C LEU A 269 -21.46 6.10 14.58
N MET A 270 -22.39 6.23 15.53
CA MET A 270 -22.34 5.46 16.77
C MET A 270 -22.36 3.95 16.49
N SER A 271 -23.23 3.50 15.55
CA SER A 271 -23.25 2.09 15.14
C SER A 271 -21.92 1.65 14.52
N SER A 272 -21.31 2.48 13.65
CA SER A 272 -20.03 2.12 13.03
C SER A 272 -18.87 2.11 14.03
N LEU A 273 -18.92 2.93 15.08
CA LEU A 273 -17.96 2.90 16.20
C LEU A 273 -18.07 1.58 16.99
N GLU A 274 -19.30 1.14 17.31
CA GLU A 274 -19.50 -0.15 17.99
C GLU A 274 -19.07 -1.34 17.10
N GLU A 275 -19.43 -1.34 15.83
CA GLU A 275 -18.98 -2.36 14.87
C GLU A 275 -17.45 -2.39 14.75
N SER A 276 -16.79 -1.25 14.80
CA SER A 276 -15.34 -1.15 14.69
C SER A 276 -14.59 -1.85 15.84
N LYS A 277 -15.20 -1.98 17.02
CA LYS A 277 -14.61 -2.73 18.15
C LYS A 277 -14.42 -4.22 17.83
N GLN A 278 -15.14 -4.73 16.82
CA GLN A 278 -15.06 -6.13 16.41
C GLN A 278 -14.01 -6.41 15.33
N VAL A 279 -13.34 -5.39 14.80
CA VAL A 279 -12.30 -5.62 13.79
C VAL A 279 -11.14 -6.41 14.39
N PRO A 280 -10.46 -7.28 13.60
CA PRO A 280 -9.38 -8.11 14.10
C PRO A 280 -8.14 -7.27 14.47
N PHE A 281 -7.33 -7.82 15.37
CA PHE A 281 -6.17 -7.14 15.97
C PHE A 281 -5.19 -6.58 14.95
N GLU A 282 -4.91 -7.27 13.86
CA GLU A 282 -4.01 -6.77 12.81
C GLU A 282 -4.50 -5.47 12.18
N ARG A 283 -5.81 -5.22 12.14
CA ARG A 283 -6.37 -3.98 11.61
C ARG A 283 -6.28 -2.85 12.64
N VAL A 284 -6.47 -3.17 13.92
CA VAL A 284 -6.21 -2.22 15.01
C VAL A 284 -4.75 -1.78 14.98
N LEU A 285 -3.83 -2.74 14.89
CA LEU A 285 -2.39 -2.47 14.82
C LEU A 285 -2.02 -1.60 13.60
N PHE A 286 -2.61 -1.88 12.44
CA PHE A 286 -2.46 -1.02 11.26
C PHE A 286 -3.04 0.38 11.51
N GLY A 287 -4.19 0.48 12.19
CA GLY A 287 -4.87 1.73 12.55
C GLY A 287 -4.06 2.63 13.47
N LEU A 288 -3.22 2.09 14.34
CA LEU A 288 -2.31 2.87 15.19
C LEU A 288 -1.34 3.74 14.39
N GLY A 289 -1.11 3.41 13.11
CA GLY A 289 -0.33 4.22 12.19
C GLY A 289 1.16 4.28 12.49
N ILE A 290 1.71 3.25 13.12
CA ILE A 290 3.15 3.11 13.39
C ILE A 290 3.92 3.25 12.07
N ARG A 291 4.97 4.07 12.08
CA ARG A 291 5.76 4.34 10.88
C ARG A 291 6.34 3.04 10.31
N PHE A 292 6.29 2.86 9.00
CA PHE A 292 6.69 1.64 8.26
C PHE A 292 5.82 0.40 8.53
N VAL A 293 4.85 0.44 9.43
CA VAL A 293 3.92 -0.65 9.67
C VAL A 293 2.70 -0.47 8.76
N GLY A 294 2.76 -1.06 7.58
CA GLY A 294 1.63 -1.16 6.64
C GLY A 294 0.75 -2.37 6.97
N GLU A 295 -0.32 -2.57 6.19
CA GLU A 295 -1.30 -3.66 6.36
C GLU A 295 -0.63 -5.05 6.44
N THR A 296 0.33 -5.35 5.54
CA THR A 296 1.06 -6.64 5.54
C THR A 296 1.92 -6.81 6.78
N VAL A 297 2.66 -5.76 7.18
CA VAL A 297 3.53 -5.79 8.37
C VAL A 297 2.69 -5.94 9.63
N ALA A 298 1.58 -5.20 9.76
CA ALA A 298 0.66 -5.32 10.89
C ALA A 298 0.12 -6.74 11.03
N LYS A 299 -0.28 -7.38 9.93
CA LYS A 299 -0.72 -8.78 9.92
C LYS A 299 0.38 -9.74 10.38
N ARG A 300 1.64 -9.54 9.95
CA ARG A 300 2.77 -10.38 10.39
C ARG A 300 3.07 -10.20 11.87
N LEU A 301 3.13 -8.96 12.35
CA LEU A 301 3.36 -8.66 13.76
C LEU A 301 2.23 -9.25 14.63
N ALA A 302 0.96 -9.06 14.25
CA ALA A 302 -0.16 -9.66 14.97
C ALA A 302 -0.11 -11.20 14.97
N SER A 303 0.35 -11.81 13.88
CA SER A 303 0.53 -13.26 13.79
C SER A 303 1.69 -13.79 14.62
N ALA A 304 2.75 -13.02 14.81
CA ALA A 304 3.95 -13.42 15.57
C ALA A 304 3.77 -13.20 17.07
N PHE A 305 3.22 -12.06 17.47
CA PHE A 305 3.14 -11.65 18.88
C PHE A 305 1.77 -11.89 19.53
N HIS A 306 0.73 -12.12 18.76
CA HIS A 306 -0.63 -12.44 19.17
C HIS A 306 -1.37 -11.38 19.98
N SER A 307 -0.68 -10.51 20.71
CA SER A 307 -1.28 -9.43 21.50
C SER A 307 -0.44 -8.15 21.45
N ILE A 308 -1.09 -7.03 21.81
CA ILE A 308 -0.41 -5.74 21.88
C ILE A 308 0.61 -5.72 23.04
N GLU A 309 0.32 -6.40 24.15
CA GLU A 309 1.20 -6.49 25.31
C GLU A 309 2.49 -7.25 24.96
N ALA A 310 2.37 -8.37 24.24
CA ALA A 310 3.55 -9.12 23.79
C ALA A 310 4.39 -8.30 22.79
N LEU A 311 3.74 -7.53 21.93
CA LEU A 311 4.42 -6.64 20.99
C LEU A 311 5.12 -5.47 21.69
N GLU A 312 4.52 -4.91 22.74
CA GLU A 312 5.09 -3.82 23.55
C GLU A 312 6.35 -4.28 24.31
N GLN A 313 6.41 -5.55 24.73
CA GLN A 313 7.53 -6.14 25.47
C GLN A 313 8.59 -6.77 24.55
N ALA A 314 8.37 -6.81 23.24
CA ALA A 314 9.27 -7.44 22.31
C ALA A 314 10.62 -6.72 22.24
N SER A 315 11.71 -7.49 22.16
CA SER A 315 13.05 -6.97 21.92
C SER A 315 13.28 -6.68 20.43
N LEU A 316 14.39 -6.01 20.10
CA LEU A 316 14.81 -5.80 18.71
C LEU A 316 15.00 -7.13 18.00
N GLU A 317 15.63 -8.08 18.67
CA GLU A 317 15.92 -9.44 18.15
C GLU A 317 14.63 -10.20 17.85
N ASP A 318 13.63 -10.14 18.75
CA ASP A 318 12.33 -10.78 18.54
C ASP A 318 11.60 -10.20 17.30
N LEU A 319 11.63 -8.89 17.16
CA LEU A 319 10.99 -8.21 16.02
C LEU A 319 11.68 -8.55 14.70
N VAL A 320 13.00 -8.54 14.65
CA VAL A 320 13.78 -8.84 13.41
C VAL A 320 13.70 -10.33 13.05
N ALA A 321 13.45 -11.21 14.04
CA ALA A 321 13.23 -12.64 13.77
C ALA A 321 11.93 -12.91 12.96
N VAL A 322 10.98 -11.97 12.96
CA VAL A 322 9.76 -12.08 12.15
C VAL A 322 10.08 -11.85 10.67
N ASP A 323 9.61 -12.75 9.81
CA ASP A 323 9.85 -12.68 8.36
C ASP A 323 9.38 -11.32 7.76
N GLU A 324 10.19 -10.74 6.86
CA GLU A 324 9.99 -9.41 6.25
C GLU A 324 10.03 -8.21 7.23
N ILE A 325 10.37 -8.41 8.49
CA ILE A 325 10.60 -7.31 9.44
C ILE A 325 12.10 -7.01 9.51
N GLY A 326 12.51 -5.94 8.85
CA GLY A 326 13.88 -5.45 8.94
C GLY A 326 14.09 -4.54 10.16
N GLU A 327 15.36 -4.26 10.47
CA GLU A 327 15.76 -3.42 11.62
C GLU A 327 15.04 -2.07 11.67
N ARG A 328 14.86 -1.41 10.52
CA ARG A 328 14.16 -0.12 10.42
C ARG A 328 12.70 -0.19 10.88
N ILE A 329 12.00 -1.27 10.56
CA ILE A 329 10.61 -1.50 11.00
C ILE A 329 10.61 -1.81 12.49
N ALA A 330 11.51 -2.68 12.95
CA ALA A 330 11.63 -3.07 14.34
C ALA A 330 11.91 -1.86 15.23
N GLN A 331 12.87 -1.02 14.87
CA GLN A 331 13.17 0.21 15.62
C GLN A 331 11.99 1.18 15.65
N SER A 332 11.19 1.26 14.55
CA SER A 332 9.98 2.09 14.53
C SER A 332 8.90 1.58 15.50
N VAL A 333 8.74 0.26 15.62
CA VAL A 333 7.83 -0.35 16.61
C VAL A 333 8.29 -0.07 18.03
N LEU A 334 9.57 -0.29 18.33
CA LEU A 334 10.15 -0.01 19.65
C LEU A 334 10.03 1.48 20.03
N SER A 335 10.33 2.38 19.09
CA SER A 335 10.19 3.82 19.30
C SER A 335 8.75 4.22 19.59
N TYR A 336 7.78 3.61 18.90
CA TYR A 336 6.36 3.88 19.11
C TYR A 336 5.93 3.53 20.54
N PHE A 337 6.29 2.34 21.03
CA PHE A 337 5.93 1.88 22.39
C PHE A 337 6.82 2.47 23.50
N SER A 338 7.97 3.06 23.19
CA SER A 338 8.76 3.80 24.17
C SER A 338 8.12 5.15 24.55
N ASP A 339 7.28 5.72 23.67
CA ASP A 339 6.56 6.96 23.94
C ASP A 339 5.34 6.69 24.84
N GLU A 340 5.33 7.34 26.02
CA GLU A 340 4.25 7.22 27.01
C GLU A 340 2.88 7.67 26.45
N LYS A 341 2.86 8.67 25.56
CA LYS A 341 1.61 9.14 24.92
C LYS A 341 0.98 8.05 24.05
N ASN A 342 1.82 7.31 23.30
CA ASN A 342 1.35 6.21 22.46
C ASN A 342 0.82 5.04 23.32
N ARG A 343 1.52 4.70 24.40
CA ARG A 343 1.03 3.68 25.34
C ARG A 343 -0.29 4.10 25.98
N THR A 344 -0.40 5.37 26.39
CA THR A 344 -1.66 5.91 26.93
C THR A 344 -2.80 5.80 25.92
N LEU A 345 -2.55 6.14 24.65
CA LEU A 345 -3.53 6.00 23.57
C LEU A 345 -3.96 4.54 23.42
N VAL A 346 -3.01 3.60 23.38
CA VAL A 346 -3.29 2.15 23.25
C VAL A 346 -4.14 1.66 24.44
N ASN A 347 -3.81 2.06 25.66
CA ASN A 347 -4.57 1.69 26.86
C ASN A 347 -6.00 2.24 26.81
N ARG A 348 -6.18 3.51 26.41
CA ARG A 348 -7.51 4.10 26.23
C ARG A 348 -8.33 3.37 25.16
N LEU A 349 -7.74 3.00 24.04
CA LEU A 349 -8.41 2.19 23.01
C LEU A 349 -8.80 0.81 23.54
N LYS A 350 -7.95 0.19 24.35
CA LYS A 350 -8.23 -1.10 25.03
C LYS A 350 -9.42 -0.97 25.99
N GLU A 351 -9.46 0.10 26.80
CA GLU A 351 -10.56 0.40 27.72
C GLU A 351 -11.88 0.64 26.99
N GLN A 352 -11.85 1.14 25.74
CA GLN A 352 -13.03 1.27 24.88
C GLN A 352 -13.49 -0.05 24.26
N GLY A 353 -12.78 -1.17 24.51
CA GLY A 353 -13.17 -2.51 24.10
C GLY A 353 -12.67 -2.93 22.71
N LEU A 354 -11.65 -2.27 22.17
CA LEU A 354 -11.03 -2.70 20.91
C LEU A 354 -10.24 -4.00 21.11
N ARG A 355 -10.21 -4.84 20.09
CA ARG A 355 -9.48 -6.11 20.12
C ARG A 355 -7.97 -5.89 20.03
N MET A 356 -7.29 -6.00 21.18
CA MET A 356 -5.84 -5.83 21.29
C MET A 356 -5.08 -7.16 21.22
N ALA A 357 -5.76 -8.26 20.91
CA ALA A 357 -5.18 -9.57 20.74
C ALA A 357 -5.90 -10.37 19.65
N VAL A 358 -5.23 -11.37 19.14
CA VAL A 358 -5.81 -12.40 18.26
C VAL A 358 -6.82 -13.20 19.09
N SER A 359 -8.00 -13.48 18.54
CA SER A 359 -9.04 -14.19 19.29
C SER A 359 -8.62 -15.63 19.64
N GLU A 360 -9.12 -16.15 20.78
CA GLU A 360 -8.87 -17.53 21.18
C GLU A 360 -9.32 -18.53 20.11
N GLU A 361 -10.37 -18.22 19.37
CA GLU A 361 -10.87 -19.03 18.26
C GLU A 361 -9.88 -19.07 17.09
N GLN A 362 -9.23 -17.95 16.79
CA GLN A 362 -8.15 -17.89 15.80
C GLN A 362 -6.87 -18.59 16.28
N LEU A 363 -6.61 -18.59 17.58
CA LEU A 363 -5.49 -19.31 18.19
C LEU A 363 -5.79 -20.81 18.33
N ALA A 364 -7.02 -21.20 18.70
CA ALA A 364 -7.43 -22.60 18.81
C ALA A 364 -7.43 -23.31 17.44
N ASN A 365 -7.70 -22.58 16.37
CA ASN A 365 -7.56 -23.07 15.00
C ASN A 365 -6.08 -23.12 14.53
N ARG A 366 -5.13 -22.68 15.35
CA ARG A 366 -3.69 -22.84 15.10
C ARG A 366 -3.21 -24.09 15.82
N SER A 367 -2.47 -24.93 15.13
CA SER A 367 -1.76 -26.03 15.73
C SER A 367 -0.25 -25.86 15.52
N GLU A 368 0.53 -26.53 16.31
CA GLU A 368 2.01 -26.55 16.14
C GLU A 368 2.47 -27.76 15.33
N LYS A 369 1.58 -28.45 14.62
CA LYS A 369 1.90 -29.69 13.85
C LYS A 369 2.98 -29.49 12.81
N LEU A 370 3.10 -28.29 12.26
CA LEU A 370 4.13 -27.93 11.28
C LEU A 370 5.21 -26.99 11.85
N LYS A 371 5.27 -26.83 13.17
CA LYS A 371 6.24 -25.94 13.82
C LYS A 371 7.69 -26.33 13.47
N GLY A 372 8.45 -25.34 13.04
CA GLY A 372 9.85 -25.51 12.61
C GLY A 372 10.03 -26.06 11.20
N LEU A 373 8.95 -26.44 10.51
CA LEU A 373 9.02 -26.93 9.14
C LEU A 373 8.91 -25.78 8.13
N THR A 374 9.81 -25.76 7.16
CA THR A 374 9.75 -24.85 6.01
C THR A 374 9.21 -25.60 4.80
N ILE A 375 8.05 -25.18 4.29
CA ILE A 375 7.35 -25.84 3.19
C ILE A 375 7.29 -24.91 1.99
N VAL A 376 7.68 -25.43 0.83
CA VAL A 376 7.57 -24.74 -0.47
C VAL A 376 6.37 -25.27 -1.23
N ILE A 377 5.47 -24.40 -1.66
CA ILE A 377 4.32 -24.78 -2.46
C ILE A 377 4.64 -24.67 -3.95
N SER A 378 4.39 -25.73 -4.73
CA SER A 378 4.68 -25.77 -6.16
C SER A 378 3.66 -26.60 -6.93
N GLY A 379 3.23 -26.11 -8.08
CA GLY A 379 2.25 -26.81 -8.94
C GLY A 379 0.85 -26.25 -8.85
N THR A 380 -0.11 -26.97 -9.45
CA THR A 380 -1.54 -26.66 -9.45
C THR A 380 -2.25 -27.67 -8.55
N PHE A 381 -3.16 -27.21 -7.73
CA PHE A 381 -3.82 -28.00 -6.71
C PHE A 381 -5.29 -28.24 -7.06
N SER A 382 -5.83 -29.37 -6.64
CA SER A 382 -7.20 -29.78 -6.93
C SER A 382 -8.15 -29.54 -5.77
N LYS A 383 -7.69 -29.66 -4.52
CA LYS A 383 -8.52 -29.59 -3.32
C LYS A 383 -8.62 -28.16 -2.77
N HIS A 384 -7.51 -27.45 -2.71
CA HIS A 384 -7.44 -26.10 -2.19
C HIS A 384 -6.60 -25.20 -3.10
N SER A 385 -6.84 -23.90 -3.06
CA SER A 385 -5.99 -22.95 -3.75
C SER A 385 -4.60 -22.86 -3.08
N ARG A 386 -3.64 -22.33 -3.82
CA ARG A 386 -2.29 -22.11 -3.31
C ARG A 386 -2.24 -21.19 -2.09
N ASP A 387 -3.13 -20.18 -2.06
CA ASP A 387 -3.23 -19.24 -0.95
C ASP A 387 -3.88 -19.89 0.28
N GLU A 388 -4.82 -20.81 0.10
CA GLU A 388 -5.39 -21.61 1.19
C GLU A 388 -4.34 -22.56 1.79
N TYR A 389 -3.53 -23.25 0.97
CA TYR A 389 -2.43 -24.06 1.49
C TYR A 389 -1.37 -23.24 2.21
N LYS A 390 -1.09 -22.03 1.74
CA LYS A 390 -0.21 -21.10 2.45
C LYS A 390 -0.78 -20.74 3.82
N ALA A 391 -2.06 -20.41 3.87
CA ALA A 391 -2.76 -20.11 5.13
C ALA A 391 -2.75 -21.31 6.08
N MET A 392 -2.98 -22.54 5.58
CA MET A 392 -2.90 -23.77 6.38
C MET A 392 -1.51 -24.00 6.95
N ILE A 393 -0.45 -23.84 6.16
CA ILE A 393 0.94 -23.98 6.65
C ILE A 393 1.20 -22.98 7.79
N GLU A 394 0.84 -21.70 7.60
CA GLU A 394 1.02 -20.65 8.59
C GLU A 394 0.14 -20.89 9.84
N GLN A 395 -1.10 -21.37 9.65
CA GLN A 395 -2.05 -21.72 10.72
C GLN A 395 -1.55 -22.86 11.60
N HIS A 396 -0.80 -23.81 11.03
CA HIS A 396 -0.25 -24.94 11.77
C HIS A 396 1.22 -24.74 12.19
N GLY A 397 1.70 -23.48 12.24
CA GLY A 397 3.01 -23.11 12.75
C GLY A 397 4.18 -23.35 11.81
N GLY A 398 3.89 -23.74 10.55
CA GLY A 398 4.92 -23.95 9.52
C GLY A 398 5.31 -22.63 8.81
N LYS A 399 6.47 -22.62 8.20
CA LYS A 399 6.98 -21.52 7.37
C LYS A 399 6.75 -21.81 5.89
N ASN A 400 6.01 -20.94 5.18
CA ASN A 400 5.93 -21.02 3.73
C ASN A 400 7.08 -20.25 3.08
N SER A 401 7.83 -20.90 2.17
CA SER A 401 8.90 -20.27 1.40
C SER A 401 8.60 -20.28 -0.10
N GLY A 402 8.95 -19.21 -0.79
CA GLY A 402 8.76 -19.08 -2.24
C GLY A 402 9.79 -19.87 -3.06
N SER A 403 10.95 -20.22 -2.47
CA SER A 403 12.06 -20.90 -3.14
C SER A 403 12.61 -22.07 -2.34
N VAL A 404 13.04 -23.12 -3.06
CA VAL A 404 13.69 -24.29 -2.45
C VAL A 404 15.12 -23.92 -2.04
N SER A 405 15.50 -24.22 -0.81
CA SER A 405 16.83 -23.99 -0.24
C SER A 405 17.22 -25.15 0.68
N GLY A 406 18.45 -25.17 1.19
CA GLY A 406 18.91 -26.17 2.17
C GLY A 406 18.15 -26.14 3.52
N LYS A 407 17.28 -25.14 3.73
CA LYS A 407 16.39 -25.01 4.90
C LYS A 407 14.95 -25.44 4.58
N THR A 408 14.68 -25.99 3.40
CA THR A 408 13.34 -26.45 3.00
C THR A 408 13.18 -27.89 3.42
N ASP A 409 12.17 -28.21 4.23
CA ASP A 409 11.89 -29.56 4.71
C ASP A 409 11.01 -30.33 3.74
N TYR A 410 9.97 -29.68 3.21
CA TYR A 410 9.03 -30.28 2.28
C TYR A 410 8.71 -29.38 1.10
N ILE A 411 8.39 -30.01 -0.03
CA ILE A 411 7.72 -29.35 -1.13
C ILE A 411 6.32 -29.94 -1.24
N LEU A 412 5.30 -29.12 -0.98
CA LEU A 412 3.94 -29.46 -1.32
C LEU A 412 3.75 -29.32 -2.83
N ALA A 413 3.70 -30.45 -3.50
CA ALA A 413 3.62 -30.54 -4.96
C ALA A 413 2.19 -30.83 -5.40
N GLY A 414 1.62 -29.93 -6.18
CA GLY A 414 0.43 -30.18 -6.98
C GLY A 414 0.81 -30.71 -8.37
N GLU A 415 -0.21 -30.83 -9.23
CA GLU A 415 0.02 -31.18 -10.64
C GLU A 415 0.90 -30.12 -11.33
N ASN A 416 1.72 -30.56 -12.28
CA ASN A 416 2.60 -29.68 -13.07
C ASN A 416 3.63 -28.87 -12.25
N MET A 417 4.24 -29.47 -11.24
CA MET A 417 5.37 -28.87 -10.53
C MET A 417 6.49 -28.51 -11.52
N GLY A 418 7.01 -27.28 -11.42
CA GLY A 418 8.03 -26.79 -12.34
C GLY A 418 9.36 -27.56 -12.24
N PRO A 419 10.00 -27.90 -13.40
CA PRO A 419 11.22 -28.75 -13.46
C PRO A 419 12.37 -28.18 -12.62
N ALA A 420 12.57 -26.87 -12.59
CA ALA A 420 13.63 -26.22 -11.83
C ALA A 420 13.53 -26.45 -10.31
N LYS A 421 12.30 -26.53 -9.76
CA LYS A 421 12.09 -26.85 -8.35
C LYS A 421 12.28 -28.34 -8.09
N LEU A 422 11.93 -29.19 -9.06
CA LEU A 422 12.13 -30.63 -9.01
C LEU A 422 13.63 -30.99 -8.97
N GLU A 423 14.41 -30.39 -9.88
CA GLU A 423 15.86 -30.57 -9.92
C GLU A 423 16.53 -30.08 -8.62
N LYS A 424 16.08 -28.93 -8.12
CA LYS A 424 16.62 -28.36 -6.90
C LYS A 424 16.26 -29.18 -5.66
N ALA A 425 15.06 -29.77 -5.63
CA ALA A 425 14.63 -30.71 -4.60
C ALA A 425 15.50 -31.96 -4.58
N ALA A 426 15.73 -32.55 -5.74
CA ALA A 426 16.59 -33.73 -5.90
C ALA A 426 18.04 -33.44 -5.47
N LYS A 427 18.59 -32.28 -5.85
CA LYS A 427 19.93 -31.83 -5.46
C LYS A 427 20.12 -31.63 -3.96
N LEU A 428 19.10 -31.16 -3.28
CA LEU A 428 19.12 -30.77 -1.86
C LEU A 428 18.51 -31.87 -0.95
N GLY A 429 18.01 -32.98 -1.52
CA GLY A 429 17.35 -34.04 -0.75
C GLY A 429 16.03 -33.65 -0.10
N VAL A 430 15.34 -32.61 -0.60
CA VAL A 430 14.09 -32.12 -0.04
C VAL A 430 12.94 -33.05 -0.39
N LYS A 431 12.16 -33.49 0.61
CA LYS A 431 11.01 -34.38 0.42
C LYS A 431 9.87 -33.67 -0.32
N ILE A 432 9.32 -34.38 -1.32
CA ILE A 432 8.14 -33.91 -2.07
C ILE A 432 6.94 -34.67 -1.55
N ILE A 433 5.88 -33.92 -1.18
CA ILE A 433 4.59 -34.45 -0.69
C ILE A 433 3.46 -33.94 -1.59
N ASN A 434 2.42 -34.75 -1.75
CA ASN A 434 1.20 -34.38 -2.45
C ASN A 434 0.16 -33.75 -1.49
N GLU A 435 -0.98 -33.33 -2.03
CA GLU A 435 -2.06 -32.71 -1.26
C GLU A 435 -2.56 -33.61 -0.12
N ASP A 436 -2.76 -34.92 -0.39
CA ASP A 436 -3.24 -35.86 0.61
C ASP A 436 -2.24 -36.04 1.75
N ALA A 437 -0.97 -36.24 1.42
CA ALA A 437 0.08 -36.39 2.43
C ALA A 437 0.22 -35.11 3.29
N PHE A 438 0.06 -33.94 2.69
CA PHE A 438 0.07 -32.67 3.43
C PHE A 438 -1.14 -32.56 4.38
N LEU A 439 -2.36 -32.85 3.89
CA LEU A 439 -3.57 -32.77 4.70
C LEU A 439 -3.52 -33.78 5.88
N ASN A 440 -3.01 -34.98 5.64
CA ASN A 440 -2.78 -35.98 6.72
C ASN A 440 -1.75 -35.51 7.77
N MET A 441 -0.82 -34.60 7.42
CA MET A 441 0.08 -33.96 8.42
C MET A 441 -0.66 -32.98 9.32
N LEU A 442 -1.84 -32.54 8.89
CA LEU A 442 -2.68 -31.58 9.64
C LEU A 442 -3.76 -32.24 10.48
N GLU A 443 -4.07 -33.51 10.23
CA GLU A 443 -4.93 -34.35 11.07
C GLU A 443 -4.16 -34.86 12.30
#